data_ce4ededa8e8d80e1ecd78f45d2e38907
#
_entry.id   ce4ededa8e8d80e1ecd78f45d2e38907
#
_cell.length_a   1.000
_cell.length_b   1.000
_cell.length_c   1.000
_cell.angle_alpha   90.00
_cell.angle_beta   90.00
_cell.angle_gamma   90.00
#
_symmetry.space_group_name_H-M   'P 1'
#
loop_
_entity.id
_entity.type
_entity.pdbx_description
1 polymer ?
#
loop_
_entity_poly.entity_id
_entity_poly.type
_entity_poly.pdbx_seq_one_letter_code
_entity_poly.pdbx_strand_id
1 'polypeptide(L)'
;MFLKTTRLLPLVFLLFFSNLQAQQSEKKAIENVLDAWHKAAANADFNAYFDLMAEESVFVGTDAAEHWNKQDFMTFSKPYFDKGKAWDFKAVERHVFIDKTGEMAWFDELLDTWMQLCRGSGVLIREGGKWKIAHYVLSMTVPNENVDGAIALKKEKDSILMKSLLSERIH
;
A
#
# COMPACT_ATOMS: atom_id res chain seq x y z
N MET A 1 -17.42 -46.02 -39.42
CA MET A 1 -17.04 -44.59 -39.41
C MET A 1 -16.75 -44.24 -37.97
N PHE A 2 -15.48 -44.37 -37.53
CA PHE A 2 -15.07 -44.12 -36.15
C PHE A 2 -14.63 -42.65 -36.03
N LEU A 3 -15.35 -41.84 -35.24
CA LEU A 3 -14.94 -40.49 -34.89
C LEU A 3 -13.67 -40.55 -34.05
N LYS A 4 -12.60 -39.93 -34.54
CA LYS A 4 -11.40 -39.63 -33.77
C LYS A 4 -11.73 -38.51 -32.80
N THR A 5 -11.97 -38.85 -31.52
CA THR A 5 -12.08 -37.86 -30.44
C THR A 5 -10.71 -37.27 -30.16
N THR A 6 -10.56 -36.05 -30.51
CA THR A 6 -9.35 -35.23 -30.54
C THR A 6 -8.82 -34.99 -29.12
N ARG A 7 -7.53 -35.24 -28.89
CA ARG A 7 -6.75 -35.00 -27.67
C ARG A 7 -6.55 -33.49 -27.39
N LEU A 8 -7.62 -32.75 -27.11
CA LEU A 8 -7.55 -31.30 -26.74
C LEU A 8 -7.40 -31.07 -25.23
N LEU A 9 -7.65 -32.07 -24.40
CA LEU A 9 -7.67 -31.97 -22.95
C LEU A 9 -6.32 -31.57 -22.30
N PRO A 10 -5.14 -32.08 -22.71
CA PRO A 10 -3.87 -31.74 -22.05
C PRO A 10 -3.39 -30.31 -22.34
N LEU A 11 -3.75 -29.73 -23.50
CA LEU A 11 -3.30 -28.37 -23.87
C LEU A 11 -4.02 -27.29 -23.06
N VAL A 12 -5.32 -27.47 -22.81
CA VAL A 12 -6.11 -26.57 -21.96
C VAL A 12 -5.62 -26.60 -20.52
N PHE A 13 -5.24 -27.76 -20.00
CA PHE A 13 -4.71 -27.91 -18.64
C PHE A 13 -3.37 -27.21 -18.47
N LEU A 14 -2.48 -27.29 -19.47
CA LEU A 14 -1.18 -26.60 -19.47
C LEU A 14 -1.33 -25.06 -19.46
N LEU A 15 -2.31 -24.52 -20.19
CA LEU A 15 -2.59 -23.09 -20.23
C LEU A 15 -3.16 -22.56 -18.90
N PHE A 16 -3.95 -23.34 -18.18
CA PHE A 16 -4.44 -22.99 -16.84
C PHE A 16 -3.31 -22.95 -15.81
N PHE A 17 -2.41 -23.92 -15.81
CA PHE A 17 -1.27 -23.94 -14.89
C PHE A 17 -0.30 -22.78 -15.14
N SER A 18 -0.03 -22.43 -16.39
CA SER A 18 0.86 -21.31 -16.72
C SER A 18 0.28 -19.95 -16.28
N ASN A 19 -1.02 -19.74 -16.39
CA ASN A 19 -1.68 -18.52 -15.91
C ASN A 19 -1.65 -18.41 -14.37
N LEU A 20 -1.88 -19.52 -13.65
CA LEU A 20 -1.83 -19.53 -12.19
C LEU A 20 -0.40 -19.20 -11.68
N GLN A 21 0.60 -19.78 -12.32
CA GLN A 21 2.00 -19.59 -11.96
C GLN A 21 2.48 -18.16 -12.28
N ALA A 22 2.04 -17.58 -13.39
CA ALA A 22 2.30 -16.19 -13.74
C ALA A 22 1.67 -15.24 -12.72
N GLN A 23 0.42 -15.45 -12.33
CA GLN A 23 -0.25 -14.62 -11.33
C GLN A 23 0.42 -14.71 -9.95
N GLN A 24 0.88 -15.88 -9.55
CA GLN A 24 1.60 -16.06 -8.29
C GLN A 24 2.97 -15.38 -8.32
N SER A 25 3.68 -15.43 -9.44
CA SER A 25 4.93 -14.72 -9.66
C SER A 25 4.75 -13.20 -9.57
N GLU A 26 3.68 -12.67 -10.15
CA GLU A 26 3.37 -11.23 -10.09
C GLU A 26 3.03 -10.77 -8.67
N LYS A 27 2.23 -11.54 -7.94
CA LYS A 27 1.95 -11.26 -6.52
C LYS A 27 3.25 -11.19 -5.71
N LYS A 28 4.15 -12.15 -5.92
CA LYS A 28 5.46 -12.18 -5.24
C LYS A 28 6.32 -10.98 -5.62
N ALA A 29 6.28 -10.53 -6.86
CA ALA A 29 6.98 -9.33 -7.29
C ALA A 29 6.47 -8.08 -6.56
N ILE A 30 5.15 -7.93 -6.40
CA ILE A 30 4.52 -6.85 -5.63
C ILE A 30 4.90 -6.91 -4.15
N GLU A 31 4.81 -8.09 -3.53
CA GLU A 31 5.23 -8.28 -2.13
C GLU A 31 6.69 -7.87 -1.92
N ASN A 32 7.58 -8.23 -2.84
CA ASN A 32 8.99 -7.85 -2.79
C ASN A 32 9.18 -6.32 -2.89
N VAL A 33 8.38 -5.63 -3.69
CA VAL A 33 8.40 -4.14 -3.76
C VAL A 33 7.98 -3.54 -2.42
N LEU A 34 6.91 -4.03 -1.81
CA LEU A 34 6.41 -3.53 -0.52
C LEU A 34 7.42 -3.83 0.61
N ASP A 35 8.01 -5.03 0.62
CA ASP A 35 9.04 -5.40 1.61
C ASP A 35 10.31 -4.52 1.45
N ALA A 36 10.73 -4.27 0.22
CA ALA A 36 11.86 -3.40 -0.07
C ALA A 36 11.57 -1.94 0.35
N TRP A 37 10.33 -1.49 0.16
CA TRP A 37 9.89 -0.16 0.54
C TRP A 37 9.92 0.05 2.07
N HIS A 38 9.33 -0.86 2.85
CA HIS A 38 9.42 -0.83 4.31
C HIS A 38 10.86 -0.94 4.80
N LYS A 39 11.67 -1.80 4.18
CA LYS A 39 13.08 -1.96 4.53
C LYS A 39 13.89 -0.70 4.24
N ALA A 40 13.62 0.01 3.14
CA ALA A 40 14.29 1.27 2.83
C ALA A 40 14.01 2.34 3.90
N ALA A 41 12.77 2.43 4.40
CA ALA A 41 12.43 3.31 5.51
C ALA A 41 13.15 2.92 6.82
N ALA A 42 13.15 1.64 7.16
CA ALA A 42 13.82 1.12 8.37
C ALA A 42 15.35 1.39 8.35
N ASN A 43 15.96 1.36 7.15
CA ASN A 43 17.38 1.64 6.94
C ASN A 43 17.67 3.12 6.70
N ALA A 44 16.66 3.99 6.72
CA ALA A 44 16.76 5.40 6.34
C ALA A 44 17.38 5.64 4.95
N ASP A 45 17.13 4.72 4.01
CA ASP A 45 17.53 4.86 2.62
C ASP A 45 16.47 5.66 1.85
N PHE A 46 16.65 6.98 1.86
CA PHE A 46 15.73 7.94 1.26
C PHE A 46 15.51 7.68 -0.23
N ASN A 47 16.60 7.47 -0.99
CA ASN A 47 16.50 7.30 -2.43
C ASN A 47 15.78 5.98 -2.77
N ALA A 48 16.20 4.87 -2.16
CA ALA A 48 15.54 3.58 -2.38
C ALA A 48 14.05 3.60 -2.00
N TYR A 49 13.67 4.33 -0.94
CA TYR A 49 12.28 4.49 -0.53
C TYR A 49 11.43 5.19 -1.60
N PHE A 50 11.87 6.37 -2.04
CA PHE A 50 11.13 7.18 -3.01
C PHE A 50 11.22 6.67 -4.45
N ASP A 51 12.27 5.92 -4.80
CA ASP A 51 12.36 5.24 -6.09
C ASP A 51 11.33 4.14 -6.28
N LEU A 52 10.78 3.57 -5.20
CA LEU A 52 9.71 2.58 -5.25
C LEU A 52 8.31 3.21 -5.34
N MET A 53 8.19 4.53 -5.17
CA MET A 53 6.93 5.26 -5.34
C MET A 53 6.81 5.79 -6.77
N ALA A 54 5.60 5.75 -7.34
CA ALA A 54 5.28 6.35 -8.64
C ALA A 54 5.44 7.87 -8.58
N GLU A 55 5.62 8.52 -9.74
CA GLU A 55 5.84 9.97 -9.77
C GLU A 55 4.63 10.74 -9.22
N GLU A 56 3.44 10.35 -9.62
CA GLU A 56 2.17 10.96 -9.17
C GLU A 56 1.60 10.27 -7.90
N SER A 57 2.48 9.70 -7.06
CA SER A 57 2.01 8.96 -5.89
C SER A 57 1.50 9.87 -4.78
N VAL A 58 0.55 9.32 -4.00
CA VAL A 58 -0.04 9.96 -2.84
C VAL A 58 0.21 9.11 -1.60
N PHE A 59 0.66 9.74 -0.52
CA PHE A 59 0.77 9.14 0.80
C PHE A 59 -0.22 9.81 1.76
N VAL A 60 -1.04 9.01 2.43
CA VAL A 60 -1.97 9.44 3.46
C VAL A 60 -1.50 8.87 4.80
N GLY A 61 -1.14 9.72 5.73
CA GLY A 61 -0.65 9.33 7.04
C GLY A 61 -1.77 9.08 8.05
N THR A 62 -1.39 8.93 9.31
CA THR A 62 -2.32 8.59 10.40
C THR A 62 -3.10 9.78 10.94
N ASP A 63 -2.63 11.00 10.74
CA ASP A 63 -3.36 12.21 11.08
C ASP A 63 -4.28 12.63 9.92
N ALA A 64 -5.46 13.12 10.22
CA ALA A 64 -6.45 13.49 9.22
C ALA A 64 -6.00 14.63 8.27
N ALA A 65 -4.98 15.41 8.66
CA ALA A 65 -4.37 16.46 7.85
C ALA A 65 -3.20 15.94 6.99
N GLU A 66 -2.78 14.71 7.18
CA GLU A 66 -1.62 14.13 6.48
C GLU A 66 -2.01 13.53 5.14
N HIS A 67 -2.01 14.36 4.11
CA HIS A 67 -2.26 13.97 2.73
C HIS A 67 -1.23 14.65 1.82
N TRP A 68 -0.27 13.89 1.32
CA TRP A 68 0.86 14.42 0.56
C TRP A 68 0.94 13.80 -0.84
N ASN A 69 1.25 14.63 -1.84
CA ASN A 69 1.87 14.14 -3.06
C ASN A 69 3.32 13.70 -2.78
N LYS A 70 3.97 13.05 -3.72
CA LYS A 70 5.34 12.53 -3.56
C LYS A 70 6.32 13.59 -3.11
N GLN A 71 6.31 14.78 -3.75
CA GLN A 71 7.27 15.84 -3.48
C GLN A 71 7.11 16.42 -2.08
N ASP A 72 5.87 16.65 -1.64
CA ASP A 72 5.57 17.13 -0.30
C ASP A 72 5.95 16.09 0.75
N PHE A 73 5.70 14.80 0.46
CA PHE A 73 6.10 13.71 1.34
C PHE A 73 7.62 13.54 1.43
N MET A 74 8.35 13.72 0.33
CA MET A 74 9.81 13.79 0.33
C MET A 74 10.31 14.91 1.24
N THR A 75 9.72 16.09 1.14
CA THR A 75 10.08 17.25 1.96
C THR A 75 9.80 17.01 3.44
N PHE A 76 8.62 16.49 3.76
CA PHE A 76 8.22 16.15 5.13
C PHE A 76 9.13 15.08 5.76
N SER A 77 9.44 14.03 5.02
CA SER A 77 10.15 12.86 5.53
C SER A 77 11.66 13.04 5.61
N LYS A 78 12.24 13.92 4.77
CA LYS A 78 13.69 14.11 4.66
C LYS A 78 14.43 14.26 6.00
N PRO A 79 13.94 15.08 6.97
CA PRO A 79 14.63 15.22 8.26
C PRO A 79 14.70 13.93 9.09
N TYR A 80 13.75 13.00 8.91
CA TYR A 80 13.76 11.71 9.60
C TYR A 80 14.80 10.77 8.99
N PHE A 81 14.84 10.70 7.66
CA PHE A 81 15.85 9.93 6.95
C PHE A 81 17.26 10.46 7.22
N ASP A 82 17.48 11.77 7.23
CA ASP A 82 18.78 12.38 7.49
C ASP A 82 19.33 12.10 8.91
N LYS A 83 18.44 11.83 9.87
CA LYS A 83 18.82 11.40 11.22
C LYS A 83 19.22 9.92 11.29
N GLY A 84 19.18 9.20 10.15
CA GLY A 84 19.50 7.78 10.07
C GLY A 84 18.44 6.86 10.68
N LYS A 85 17.23 7.39 10.92
CA LYS A 85 16.11 6.61 11.45
C LYS A 85 14.80 7.22 10.98
N ALA A 86 14.15 6.60 10.00
CA ALA A 86 12.79 6.94 9.60
C ALA A 86 11.77 6.09 10.41
N TRP A 87 11.02 5.21 9.79
CA TRP A 87 10.06 4.32 10.47
C TRP A 87 10.37 2.87 10.13
N ASP A 88 10.22 2.00 11.11
CA ASP A 88 10.42 0.56 10.98
C ASP A 88 9.06 -0.13 11.12
N PHE A 89 8.46 -0.52 10.00
CA PHE A 89 7.18 -1.20 9.91
C PHE A 89 7.39 -2.62 9.39
N LYS A 90 6.78 -3.59 10.04
CA LYS A 90 6.89 -5.00 9.67
C LYS A 90 5.52 -5.55 9.33
N ALA A 91 5.33 -5.94 8.09
CA ALA A 91 4.10 -6.60 7.69
C ALA A 91 3.98 -7.96 8.40
N VAL A 92 2.91 -8.15 9.17
CA VAL A 92 2.56 -9.41 9.84
C VAL A 92 1.51 -10.19 9.08
N GLU A 93 0.74 -9.51 8.25
CA GLU A 93 -0.24 -10.07 7.32
C GLU A 93 -0.31 -9.16 6.10
N ARG A 94 -0.52 -9.73 4.90
CA ARG A 94 -0.68 -8.96 3.65
C ARG A 94 -1.53 -9.72 2.65
N HIS A 95 -2.44 -9.01 2.00
CA HIS A 95 -3.25 -9.49 0.90
C HIS A 95 -2.98 -8.65 -0.34
N VAL A 96 -2.68 -9.29 -1.46
CA VAL A 96 -2.39 -8.63 -2.74
C VAL A 96 -3.39 -9.11 -3.79
N PHE A 97 -3.97 -8.16 -4.50
CA PHE A 97 -4.92 -8.37 -5.58
C PHE A 97 -4.41 -7.65 -6.84
N ILE A 98 -4.51 -8.31 -7.99
CA ILE A 98 -4.07 -7.75 -9.27
C ILE A 98 -5.29 -7.64 -10.17
N ASP A 99 -5.43 -6.53 -10.88
CA ASP A 99 -6.49 -6.33 -11.83
C ASP A 99 -6.36 -7.25 -13.06
N LYS A 100 -7.40 -7.31 -13.87
CA LYS A 100 -7.44 -8.21 -15.04
C LYS A 100 -6.43 -7.85 -16.12
N THR A 101 -5.98 -6.61 -16.17
CA THR A 101 -4.99 -6.15 -17.16
C THR A 101 -3.55 -6.46 -16.74
N GLY A 102 -3.30 -6.69 -15.43
CA GLY A 102 -1.97 -6.85 -14.88
C GLY A 102 -1.18 -5.54 -14.76
N GLU A 103 -1.83 -4.39 -14.94
CA GLU A 103 -1.20 -3.07 -14.89
C GLU A 103 -1.42 -2.35 -13.56
N MET A 104 -2.41 -2.79 -12.76
CA MET A 104 -2.74 -2.23 -11.46
C MET A 104 -2.90 -3.35 -10.43
N ALA A 105 -2.47 -3.08 -9.21
CA ALA A 105 -2.69 -3.94 -8.06
C ALA A 105 -3.12 -3.11 -6.86
N TRP A 106 -3.88 -3.73 -5.96
CA TRP A 106 -4.17 -3.14 -4.65
C TRP A 106 -3.82 -4.14 -3.56
N PHE A 107 -3.57 -3.63 -2.39
CA PHE A 107 -3.22 -4.46 -1.24
C PHE A 107 -3.75 -3.86 0.06
N ASP A 108 -3.85 -4.69 1.05
CA ASP A 108 -3.92 -4.32 2.46
C ASP A 108 -2.90 -5.13 3.26
N GLU A 109 -2.43 -4.54 4.35
CA GLU A 109 -1.48 -5.19 5.25
C GLU A 109 -1.73 -4.79 6.69
N LEU A 110 -1.47 -5.72 7.61
CA LEU A 110 -1.39 -5.44 9.03
C LEU A 110 0.08 -5.30 9.40
N LEU A 111 0.42 -4.23 10.09
CA LEU A 111 1.79 -3.83 10.39
C LEU A 111 2.04 -3.84 11.90
N ASP A 112 3.16 -4.44 12.31
CA ASP A 112 3.77 -4.18 13.61
C ASP A 112 4.60 -2.89 13.53
N THR A 113 4.26 -1.92 14.36
CA THR A 113 4.88 -0.58 14.38
C THR A 113 5.09 -0.09 15.82
N TRP A 114 5.80 1.03 15.96
CA TRP A 114 5.92 1.69 17.27
C TRP A 114 4.56 2.21 17.81
N MET A 115 3.55 2.38 16.92
CA MET A 115 2.16 2.72 17.27
C MET A 115 1.32 1.48 17.58
N GLN A 116 1.92 0.31 17.75
CA GLN A 116 1.28 -1.01 17.80
C GLN A 116 0.73 -1.41 16.42
N LEU A 117 -0.34 -2.19 16.36
CA LEU A 117 -0.91 -2.63 15.09
C LEU A 117 -1.50 -1.47 14.31
N CYS A 118 -0.98 -1.30 13.10
CA CYS A 118 -1.50 -0.38 12.10
C CYS A 118 -2.00 -1.15 10.87
N ARG A 119 -2.87 -0.53 10.10
CA ARG A 119 -3.27 -1.02 8.78
C ARG A 119 -2.67 -0.14 7.70
N GLY A 120 -1.88 -0.76 6.82
CA GLY A 120 -1.49 -0.18 5.55
C GLY A 120 -2.42 -0.66 4.45
N SER A 121 -2.75 0.17 3.50
CA SER A 121 -3.42 -0.23 2.26
C SER A 121 -2.99 0.69 1.13
N GLY A 122 -3.04 0.18 -0.10
CA GLY A 122 -2.60 1.01 -1.21
C GLY A 122 -2.80 0.39 -2.57
N VAL A 123 -2.32 1.14 -3.56
CA VAL A 123 -2.37 0.78 -4.98
C VAL A 123 -0.96 0.82 -5.55
N LEU A 124 -0.63 -0.18 -6.34
CA LEU A 124 0.55 -0.17 -7.19
C LEU A 124 0.12 -0.10 -8.66
N ILE A 125 0.94 0.54 -9.46
CA ILE A 125 0.81 0.60 -10.92
C ILE A 125 2.11 0.15 -11.59
N ARG A 126 2.03 -0.23 -12.86
CA ARG A 126 3.22 -0.42 -13.69
C ARG A 126 3.65 0.91 -14.29
N GLU A 127 4.86 1.32 -13.94
CA GLU A 127 5.51 2.49 -14.49
C GLU A 127 6.88 2.08 -15.06
N GLY A 128 7.06 2.26 -16.36
CA GLY A 128 8.26 1.77 -17.03
C GLY A 128 8.48 0.25 -16.92
N GLY A 129 7.40 -0.53 -16.86
CA GLY A 129 7.42 -1.99 -16.72
C GLY A 129 7.75 -2.51 -15.30
N LYS A 130 7.85 -1.62 -14.32
CA LYS A 130 8.11 -1.96 -12.91
C LYS A 130 6.91 -1.61 -12.04
N TRP A 131 6.66 -2.40 -11.01
CA TRP A 131 5.68 -2.07 -10.00
C TRP A 131 6.14 -0.89 -9.14
N LYS A 132 5.29 0.13 -9.02
CA LYS A 132 5.51 1.33 -8.21
C LYS A 132 4.30 1.60 -7.33
N ILE A 133 4.51 2.09 -6.12
CA ILE A 133 3.45 2.47 -5.19
C ILE A 133 2.86 3.80 -5.66
N ALA A 134 1.59 3.80 -6.08
CA ALA A 134 0.88 4.99 -6.53
C ALA A 134 0.02 5.62 -5.44
N HIS A 135 -0.45 4.83 -4.48
CA HIS A 135 -1.24 5.32 -3.36
C HIS A 135 -0.97 4.47 -2.13
N TYR A 136 -0.83 5.11 -0.98
CA TYR A 136 -0.70 4.42 0.31
C TYR A 136 -1.47 5.15 1.40
N VAL A 137 -2.18 4.41 2.23
CA VAL A 137 -2.87 4.91 3.42
C VAL A 137 -2.37 4.13 4.63
N LEU A 138 -1.95 4.83 5.65
CA LEU A 138 -1.60 4.26 6.95
C LEU A 138 -2.65 4.66 7.99
N SER A 139 -3.14 3.71 8.76
CA SER A 139 -4.11 3.96 9.82
C SER A 139 -3.79 3.14 11.07
N MET A 140 -3.93 3.74 12.24
CA MET A 140 -3.90 2.99 13.49
C MET A 140 -5.16 2.11 13.58
N THR A 141 -5.00 0.84 13.98
CA THR A 141 -6.15 -0.01 14.28
C THR A 141 -6.60 0.20 15.72
N VAL A 142 -7.91 0.25 15.93
CA VAL A 142 -8.51 0.38 17.27
C VAL A 142 -9.34 -0.87 17.55
N PRO A 143 -9.02 -1.65 18.61
CA PRO A 143 -9.88 -2.75 19.05
C PRO A 143 -11.29 -2.25 19.34
N ASN A 144 -12.32 -3.05 19.02
CA ASN A 144 -13.72 -2.65 19.15
C ASN A 144 -14.08 -2.20 20.58
N GLU A 145 -13.53 -2.85 21.58
CA GLU A 145 -13.71 -2.52 23.00
C GLU A 145 -13.11 -1.17 23.41
N ASN A 146 -12.20 -0.61 22.61
CA ASN A 146 -11.50 0.65 22.89
C ASN A 146 -12.05 1.84 22.09
N VAL A 147 -13.06 1.63 21.23
CA VAL A 147 -13.59 2.64 20.30
C VAL A 147 -14.09 3.88 21.03
N ASP A 148 -14.85 3.73 22.13
CA ASP A 148 -15.37 4.86 22.89
C ASP A 148 -14.26 5.73 23.49
N GLY A 149 -13.17 5.09 23.97
CA GLY A 149 -11.99 5.81 24.46
C GLY A 149 -11.27 6.57 23.35
N ALA A 150 -11.12 5.96 22.18
CA ALA A 150 -10.52 6.60 21.01
C ALA A 150 -11.37 7.81 20.54
N ILE A 151 -12.69 7.69 20.50
CA ILE A 151 -13.61 8.78 20.17
C ILE A 151 -13.43 9.94 21.17
N ALA A 152 -13.38 9.66 22.46
CA ALA A 152 -13.21 10.70 23.48
C ALA A 152 -11.91 11.49 23.29
N LEU A 153 -10.81 10.81 22.95
CA LEU A 153 -9.48 11.43 22.73
C LEU A 153 -9.45 12.35 21.51
N LYS A 154 -10.14 11.99 20.42
CA LYS A 154 -10.05 12.71 19.14
C LYS A 154 -11.16 13.72 18.90
N LYS A 155 -12.29 13.61 19.59
CA LYS A 155 -13.55 14.35 19.34
C LYS A 155 -13.36 15.87 19.16
N GLU A 156 -12.57 16.51 20.02
CA GLU A 156 -12.35 17.96 19.96
C GLU A 156 -11.59 18.35 18.69
N LYS A 157 -10.47 17.69 18.42
CA LYS A 157 -9.61 17.96 17.26
C LYS A 157 -10.34 17.69 15.95
N ASP A 158 -11.03 16.56 15.86
CA ASP A 158 -11.83 16.22 14.68
C ASP A 158 -12.95 17.24 14.44
N SER A 159 -13.61 17.72 15.50
CA SER A 159 -14.68 18.72 15.38
C SER A 159 -14.17 20.06 14.85
N ILE A 160 -12.96 20.46 15.24
CA ILE A 160 -12.31 21.68 14.74
C ILE A 160 -11.95 21.51 13.26
N LEU A 161 -11.29 20.41 12.90
CA LEU A 161 -10.91 20.14 11.51
C LEU A 161 -12.13 20.03 10.59
N MET A 162 -13.18 19.30 11.00
CA MET A 162 -14.41 19.19 10.22
C MET A 162 -15.04 20.56 9.93
N LYS A 163 -15.08 21.46 10.92
CA LYS A 163 -15.62 22.81 10.72
C LYS A 163 -14.81 23.59 9.68
N SER A 164 -13.48 23.51 9.73
CA SER A 164 -12.60 24.14 8.74
C SER A 164 -12.88 23.61 7.33
N LEU A 165 -12.84 22.30 7.14
CA LEU A 165 -13.04 21.64 5.85
C LEU A 165 -14.44 21.91 5.25
N LEU A 166 -15.46 21.98 6.08
CA LEU A 166 -16.83 22.30 5.63
C LEU A 166 -16.98 23.76 5.24
N SER A 167 -16.26 24.69 5.89
CA SER A 167 -16.29 26.11 5.53
C SER A 167 -15.60 26.38 4.18
N GLU A 168 -14.54 25.66 3.86
CA GLU A 168 -13.82 25.80 2.58
C GLU A 168 -14.59 25.25 1.37
N ARG A 169 -15.56 24.34 1.59
CA ARG A 169 -16.43 23.80 0.51
C ARG A 169 -17.55 24.75 0.07
N ILE A 170 -17.81 25.81 0.81
CA ILE A 170 -18.92 26.75 0.56
C ILE A 170 -18.44 27.95 -0.29
N HIS A 171 -17.16 28.00 -0.59
CA HIS A 171 -16.52 29.02 -1.43
C HIS A 171 -15.93 28.38 -2.69
#